data_30a2234a891632adbdb3bef0afc78a9f
#
_entry.id   30a2234a891632adbdb3bef0afc78a9f
#
_cell.length_a   1.000
_cell.length_b   1.000
_cell.length_c   1.000
_cell.angle_alpha   90.00
_cell.angle_beta   90.00
_cell.angle_gamma   90.00
#
_symmetry.space_group_name_H-M   'P 1'
#
loop_
_entity.id
_entity.type
_entity.pdbx_description
1 polymer ?
#
loop_
_entity_poly.entity_id
_entity_poly.type
_entity_poly.pdbx_seq_one_letter_code
_entity_poly.pdbx_strand_id
1 'polypeptide(L)'
;IIRKITSDRYNHDFASEGEMAWTCSDPEMRKAFAEDPLHNFIFTFNGNRALMGLMTDAYAHEDITMRNDAMPVLMLSGEDDSCAGGRGGLSKAACAIHEYGFRNVGIKTYPAMRHEILNEIGKERVWRDILDFIKLC
;
A
#
# COMPACT_ATOMS: atom_id res chain seq x y z
N ILE A 1 13.64 1.71 18.20
CA ILE A 1 13.12 3.04 17.85
C ILE A 1 12.41 2.98 16.48
N ILE A 2 13.03 2.44 15.44
CA ILE A 2 12.46 2.41 14.08
C ILE A 2 11.15 1.62 14.04
N ARG A 3 11.07 0.43 14.65
CA ARG A 3 9.83 -0.37 14.74
C ARG A 3 8.67 0.44 15.35
N LYS A 4 8.93 1.26 16.38
CA LYS A 4 7.91 2.13 16.99
C LYS A 4 7.37 3.22 16.06
N ILE A 5 8.15 3.64 15.08
CA ILE A 5 7.77 4.71 14.15
C ILE A 5 7.04 4.13 12.92
N THR A 6 7.26 2.88 12.59
CA THR A 6 6.69 2.17 11.46
C THR A 6 5.57 1.22 11.90
N SER A 7 5.87 -0.06 12.05
CA SER A 7 4.85 -1.10 12.26
C SER A 7 4.01 -0.91 13.52
N ASP A 8 4.60 -0.45 14.64
CA ASP A 8 3.82 -0.25 15.87
C ASP A 8 2.81 0.90 15.73
N ARG A 9 3.16 1.94 14.94
CA ARG A 9 2.25 3.05 14.65
C ARG A 9 1.09 2.60 13.76
N TYR A 10 1.35 1.80 12.74
CA TYR A 10 0.30 1.30 11.84
C TYR A 10 -0.63 0.31 12.55
N ASN A 11 -0.12 -0.41 13.56
CA ASN A 11 -0.89 -1.39 14.32
C ASN A 11 -1.70 -0.77 15.48
N HIS A 12 -1.58 0.54 15.74
CA HIS A 12 -2.20 1.20 16.90
C HIS A 12 -3.69 0.90 17.02
N ASP A 13 -4.44 1.06 15.94
CA ASP A 13 -5.90 0.90 15.93
C ASP A 13 -6.33 -0.59 15.95
N PHE A 14 -5.40 -1.50 15.70
CA PHE A 14 -5.62 -2.94 15.66
C PHE A 14 -4.85 -3.72 16.74
N ALA A 15 -4.27 -3.02 17.72
CA ALA A 15 -3.38 -3.62 18.72
C ALA A 15 -4.04 -4.75 19.54
N SER A 16 -5.36 -4.68 19.74
CA SER A 16 -6.14 -5.73 20.44
C SER A 16 -6.23 -7.04 19.66
N GLU A 17 -5.97 -7.02 18.36
CA GLU A 17 -6.04 -8.20 17.47
C GLU A 17 -4.68 -8.89 17.29
N GLY A 18 -3.62 -8.37 17.90
CA GLY A 18 -2.27 -8.93 17.85
C GLY A 18 -1.25 -8.12 17.05
N GLU A 19 -0.04 -8.63 16.98
CA GLU A 19 1.03 -8.01 16.18
C GLU A 19 0.69 -8.11 14.68
N MET A 20 1.07 -7.09 13.92
CA MET A 20 0.86 -7.02 12.46
C MET A 20 -0.62 -7.07 12.02
N ALA A 21 -1.57 -6.84 12.93
CA ALA A 21 -2.99 -6.86 12.59
C ALA A 21 -3.37 -5.80 11.54
N TRP A 22 -2.61 -4.72 11.43
CA TRP A 22 -2.77 -3.68 10.41
C TRP A 22 -2.58 -4.18 8.96
N THR A 23 -1.93 -5.32 8.77
CA THR A 23 -1.66 -5.85 7.43
C THR A 23 -2.89 -6.46 6.78
N CYS A 24 -3.68 -7.24 7.53
CA CYS A 24 -4.81 -7.98 7.00
C CYS A 24 -5.88 -8.22 8.09
N SER A 25 -7.14 -8.17 7.74
CA SER A 25 -8.24 -8.47 8.67
C SER A 25 -8.42 -9.98 8.89
N ASP A 26 -7.99 -10.81 7.94
CA ASP A 26 -8.07 -12.28 8.02
C ASP A 26 -7.06 -12.85 9.04
N PRO A 27 -7.50 -13.45 10.17
CA PRO A 27 -6.62 -14.00 11.17
C PRO A 27 -5.78 -15.18 10.67
N GLU A 28 -6.30 -15.98 9.72
CA GLU A 28 -5.57 -17.12 9.16
C GLU A 28 -4.41 -16.63 8.28
N MET A 29 -4.63 -15.59 7.50
CA MET A 29 -3.56 -14.96 6.71
C MET A 29 -2.50 -14.34 7.62
N ARG A 30 -2.90 -13.64 8.70
CA ARG A 30 -1.94 -13.10 9.68
C ARG A 30 -1.10 -14.18 10.33
N LYS A 31 -1.72 -15.32 10.66
CA LYS A 31 -1.01 -16.47 11.20
C LYS A 31 0.01 -17.04 10.21
N ALA A 32 -0.41 -17.21 8.95
CA ALA A 32 0.49 -17.68 7.88
C ALA A 32 1.69 -16.73 7.70
N PHE A 33 1.48 -15.41 7.73
CA PHE A 33 2.57 -14.42 7.66
C PHE A 33 3.52 -14.49 8.86
N ALA A 34 3.00 -14.71 10.08
CA ALA A 34 3.82 -14.82 11.27
C ALA A 34 4.70 -16.08 11.26
N GLU A 35 4.25 -17.14 10.63
CA GLU A 35 4.94 -18.42 10.51
C GLU A 35 5.93 -18.45 9.32
N ASP A 36 5.81 -17.54 8.36
CA ASP A 36 6.67 -17.47 7.18
C ASP A 36 8.01 -16.78 7.52
N PRO A 37 9.15 -17.49 7.44
CA PRO A 37 10.46 -16.91 7.74
C PRO A 37 10.87 -15.81 6.75
N LEU A 38 10.27 -15.74 5.58
CA LEU A 38 10.54 -14.70 4.57
C LEU A 38 9.77 -13.41 4.85
N HIS A 39 8.69 -13.46 5.63
CA HIS A 39 7.90 -12.30 6.02
C HIS A 39 8.30 -11.71 7.38
N ASN A 40 8.73 -12.53 8.30
CA ASN A 40 8.94 -12.12 9.69
C ASN A 40 10.41 -11.74 9.98
N PHE A 41 10.95 -10.80 9.19
CA PHE A 41 12.29 -10.28 9.43
C PHE A 41 12.27 -8.78 9.73
N ILE A 42 13.25 -8.33 10.49
CA ILE A 42 13.43 -6.91 10.82
C ILE A 42 14.48 -6.32 9.89
N PHE A 43 14.14 -5.26 9.18
CA PHE A 43 15.11 -4.53 8.37
C PHE A 43 16.30 -4.05 9.20
N THR A 44 17.50 -4.22 8.67
CA THR A 44 18.71 -3.60 9.22
C THR A 44 18.59 -2.07 9.15
N PHE A 45 19.46 -1.35 9.86
CA PHE A 45 19.53 0.10 9.76
C PHE A 45 19.73 0.57 8.30
N ASN A 46 20.61 -0.10 7.56
CA ASN A 46 20.85 0.22 6.15
C ASN A 46 19.64 -0.12 5.26
N GLY A 47 18.90 -1.19 5.55
CA GLY A 47 17.66 -1.52 4.84
C GLY A 47 16.59 -0.44 5.03
N ASN A 48 16.39 0.02 6.27
CA ASN A 48 15.47 1.12 6.56
C ASN A 48 15.92 2.43 5.88
N ARG A 49 17.23 2.74 5.90
CA ARG A 49 17.76 3.91 5.19
C ARG A 49 17.52 3.85 3.70
N ALA A 50 17.73 2.69 3.08
CA ALA A 50 17.47 2.49 1.66
C ALA A 50 15.98 2.67 1.33
N LEU A 51 15.08 2.11 2.15
CA LEU A 51 13.63 2.30 1.99
C LEU A 51 13.22 3.78 2.06
N MET A 52 13.74 4.51 3.04
CA MET A 52 13.47 5.96 3.16
C MET A 52 14.06 6.75 1.99
N GLY A 53 15.22 6.36 1.47
CA GLY A 53 15.81 6.91 0.24
C GLY A 53 14.90 6.72 -0.95
N LEU A 54 14.43 5.50 -1.20
CA LEU A 54 13.49 5.21 -2.28
C LEU A 54 12.19 6.04 -2.18
N MET A 55 11.67 6.23 -0.97
CA MET A 55 10.48 7.07 -0.76
C MET A 55 10.77 8.54 -1.11
N THR A 56 11.96 9.05 -0.76
CA THR A 56 12.37 10.42 -1.12
C THR A 56 12.52 10.56 -2.63
N ASP A 57 13.19 9.61 -3.27
CA ASP A 57 13.45 9.62 -4.70
C ASP A 57 12.15 9.48 -5.52
N ALA A 58 11.18 8.70 -5.01
CA ALA A 58 9.88 8.55 -5.65
C ALA A 58 9.07 9.85 -5.72
N TYR A 59 9.35 10.82 -4.86
CA TYR A 59 8.72 12.14 -4.88
C TYR A 59 9.62 13.26 -5.44
N ALA A 60 10.83 12.93 -5.90
CA ALA A 60 11.71 13.87 -6.58
C ALA A 60 11.33 13.93 -8.08
N HIS A 61 10.76 15.06 -8.51
CA HIS A 61 10.17 15.20 -9.85
C HIS A 61 11.18 15.56 -10.96
N GLU A 62 12.44 15.84 -10.61
CA GLU A 62 13.37 16.60 -11.44
C GLU A 62 13.80 15.89 -12.76
N ASP A 63 13.70 14.55 -12.82
CA ASP A 63 14.20 13.77 -13.95
C ASP A 63 13.15 12.91 -14.68
N ILE A 64 11.86 13.12 -14.40
CA ILE A 64 10.81 12.31 -15.02
C ILE A 64 10.31 12.94 -16.29
N THR A 65 10.61 12.30 -17.43
CA THR A 65 10.06 12.67 -18.74
C THR A 65 8.88 11.76 -19.08
N MET A 66 7.67 12.33 -19.06
CA MET A 66 6.47 11.61 -19.48
C MET A 66 6.52 11.29 -20.97
N ARG A 67 6.39 10.00 -21.30
CA ARG A 67 6.35 9.50 -22.70
C ARG A 67 4.95 9.08 -23.14
N ASN A 68 4.09 8.72 -22.20
CA ASN A 68 2.71 8.29 -22.44
C ASN A 68 1.80 8.79 -21.30
N ASP A 69 1.28 10.00 -21.48
CA ASP A 69 0.40 10.65 -20.51
C ASP A 69 -1.01 10.03 -20.44
N ALA A 70 -1.38 9.28 -21.48
CA ALA A 70 -2.66 8.57 -21.56
C ALA A 70 -2.61 7.17 -20.89
N MET A 71 -1.44 6.70 -20.44
CA MET A 71 -1.33 5.42 -19.77
C MET A 71 -2.25 5.37 -18.55
N PRO A 72 -3.16 4.39 -18.47
CA PRO A 72 -4.06 4.29 -17.32
C PRO A 72 -3.29 3.85 -16.07
N VAL A 73 -3.61 4.47 -14.95
CA VAL A 73 -3.10 4.15 -13.63
C VAL A 73 -4.27 3.86 -12.70
N LEU A 74 -4.27 2.72 -12.04
CA LEU A 74 -5.29 2.37 -11.04
C LEU A 74 -4.63 2.21 -9.67
N MET A 75 -5.07 3.04 -8.73
CA MET A 75 -4.64 2.98 -7.33
C MET A 75 -5.69 2.27 -6.50
N LEU A 76 -5.30 1.21 -5.81
CA LEU A 76 -6.18 0.39 -4.98
C LEU A 76 -5.70 0.41 -3.53
N SER A 77 -6.64 0.50 -2.57
CA SER A 77 -6.31 0.42 -1.14
C SER A 77 -7.50 -0.06 -0.32
N GLY A 78 -7.22 -0.67 0.84
CA GLY A 78 -8.22 -0.86 1.87
C GLY A 78 -8.61 0.46 2.52
N GLU A 79 -9.88 0.61 2.94
CA GLU A 79 -10.34 1.80 3.67
C GLU A 79 -9.76 1.86 5.08
N ASP A 80 -9.45 0.69 5.65
CA ASP A 80 -8.85 0.54 6.98
C ASP A 80 -7.31 0.41 6.93
N ASP A 81 -6.68 0.73 5.79
CA ASP A 81 -5.23 0.71 5.64
C ASP A 81 -4.58 1.90 6.37
N SER A 82 -4.03 1.63 7.55
CA SER A 82 -3.30 2.63 8.35
C SER A 82 -2.01 3.13 7.69
N CYS A 83 -1.46 2.38 6.72
CA CYS A 83 -0.26 2.76 5.96
C CYS A 83 -0.58 3.72 4.79
N ALA A 84 -1.83 3.82 4.35
CA ALA A 84 -2.24 4.65 3.22
C ALA A 84 -2.22 6.17 3.49
N GLY A 85 -1.67 6.61 4.63
CA GLY A 85 -1.58 8.03 4.97
C GLY A 85 -2.91 8.65 5.45
N GLY A 86 -3.86 7.84 5.91
CA GLY A 86 -5.15 8.27 6.43
C GLY A 86 -6.08 8.85 5.36
N ARG A 87 -7.14 9.56 5.81
CA ARG A 87 -8.09 10.22 4.89
C ARG A 87 -7.37 11.22 4.00
N GLY A 88 -7.31 10.98 2.72
CA GLY A 88 -6.66 11.84 1.74
C GLY A 88 -5.24 11.42 1.36
N GLY A 89 -4.65 10.37 1.94
CA GLY A 89 -3.35 9.84 1.52
C GLY A 89 -3.37 9.40 0.05
N LEU A 90 -4.36 8.62 -0.35
CA LEU A 90 -4.55 8.22 -1.76
C LEU A 90 -4.77 9.40 -2.70
N SER A 91 -5.54 10.40 -2.28
CA SER A 91 -5.75 11.60 -3.09
C SER A 91 -4.45 12.38 -3.29
N LYS A 92 -3.61 12.48 -2.26
CA LYS A 92 -2.28 13.11 -2.38
C LYS A 92 -1.37 12.31 -3.30
N ALA A 93 -1.38 10.98 -3.20
CA ALA A 93 -0.61 10.12 -4.09
C ALA A 93 -1.09 10.26 -5.55
N ALA A 94 -2.40 10.32 -5.78
CA ALA A 94 -2.95 10.56 -7.11
C ALA A 94 -2.57 11.94 -7.66
N CYS A 95 -2.57 12.99 -6.81
CA CYS A 95 -2.06 14.31 -7.21
C CYS A 95 -0.60 14.23 -7.65
N ALA A 96 0.27 13.55 -6.88
CA ALA A 96 1.67 13.36 -7.27
C ALA A 96 1.80 12.63 -8.62
N ILE A 97 1.01 11.60 -8.86
CA ILE A 97 0.97 10.90 -10.15
C ILE A 97 0.52 11.85 -11.29
N HIS A 98 -0.45 12.72 -11.03
CA HIS A 98 -0.85 13.75 -12.01
C HIS A 98 0.27 14.78 -12.25
N GLU A 99 1.01 15.18 -11.22
CA GLU A 99 2.18 16.08 -11.34
C GLU A 99 3.29 15.46 -12.20
N TYR A 100 3.43 14.14 -12.19
CA TYR A 100 4.30 13.41 -13.13
C TYR A 100 3.78 13.40 -14.57
N GLY A 101 2.56 13.90 -14.82
CA GLY A 101 1.97 14.04 -16.15
C GLY A 101 0.99 12.93 -16.55
N PHE A 102 0.69 11.96 -15.68
CA PHE A 102 -0.35 10.97 -15.96
C PHE A 102 -1.75 11.60 -15.89
N ARG A 103 -2.55 11.45 -16.93
CA ARG A 103 -3.89 12.06 -17.01
C ARG A 103 -5.02 11.11 -16.66
N ASN A 104 -4.78 9.82 -16.79
CA ASN A 104 -5.79 8.77 -16.59
C ASN A 104 -5.50 8.02 -15.28
N VAL A 105 -5.83 8.64 -14.14
CA VAL A 105 -5.61 8.08 -12.81
C VAL A 105 -6.93 7.79 -12.12
N GLY A 106 -7.21 6.52 -11.85
CA GLY A 106 -8.36 6.06 -11.07
C GLY A 106 -7.96 5.67 -9.64
N ILE A 107 -8.87 5.88 -8.71
CA ILE A 107 -8.74 5.42 -7.31
C ILE A 107 -9.94 4.53 -6.99
N LYS A 108 -9.68 3.39 -6.35
CA LYS A 108 -10.74 2.53 -5.78
C LYS A 108 -10.33 2.06 -4.40
N THR A 109 -11.25 2.16 -3.45
CA THR A 109 -11.06 1.67 -2.08
C THR A 109 -11.99 0.50 -1.77
N TYR A 110 -11.63 -0.31 -0.79
CA TYR A 110 -12.37 -1.49 -0.38
C TYR A 110 -12.73 -1.40 1.11
N PRO A 111 -14.03 -1.33 1.43
CA PRO A 111 -14.50 -1.29 2.81
C PRO A 111 -14.04 -2.53 3.60
N ALA A 112 -13.67 -2.32 4.87
CA ALA A 112 -13.22 -3.33 5.80
C ALA A 112 -11.98 -4.14 5.35
N MET A 113 -11.21 -3.63 4.38
CA MET A 113 -9.90 -4.18 4.02
C MET A 113 -8.78 -3.29 4.56
N ARG A 114 -7.68 -3.91 4.94
CA ARG A 114 -6.47 -3.29 5.46
C ARG A 114 -5.41 -3.18 4.37
N HIS A 115 -4.13 -3.32 4.71
CA HIS A 115 -3.00 -3.07 3.81
C HIS A 115 -2.89 -4.10 2.67
N GLU A 116 -3.05 -5.36 3.00
CA GLU A 116 -2.85 -6.49 2.09
C GLU A 116 -4.13 -6.88 1.35
N ILE A 117 -4.72 -5.95 0.59
CA ILE A 117 -6.02 -6.14 -0.08
C ILE A 117 -6.14 -7.40 -0.93
N LEU A 118 -5.02 -7.94 -1.43
CA LEU A 118 -4.99 -9.17 -2.23
C LEU A 118 -5.11 -10.45 -1.39
N ASN A 119 -4.99 -10.33 -0.06
CA ASN A 119 -5.01 -11.40 0.90
C ASN A 119 -6.21 -11.30 1.87
N GLU A 120 -7.00 -10.25 1.76
CA GLU A 120 -8.14 -9.95 2.62
C GLU A 120 -9.34 -10.89 2.42
N ILE A 121 -10.24 -10.91 3.40
CA ILE A 121 -11.55 -11.55 3.26
C ILE A 121 -12.31 -10.85 2.12
N GLY A 122 -12.75 -11.61 1.13
CA GLY A 122 -13.42 -11.07 -0.07
C GLY A 122 -12.47 -10.48 -1.12
N LYS A 123 -11.20 -10.90 -1.11
CA LYS A 123 -10.15 -10.52 -2.06
C LYS A 123 -10.50 -10.78 -3.53
N GLU A 124 -11.44 -11.67 -3.82
CA GLU A 124 -11.89 -12.00 -5.17
C GLU A 124 -12.46 -10.76 -5.90
N ARG A 125 -13.05 -9.83 -5.16
CA ARG A 125 -13.52 -8.54 -5.74
C ARG A 125 -12.35 -7.67 -6.20
N VAL A 126 -11.25 -7.67 -5.44
CA VAL A 126 -10.03 -6.94 -5.81
C VAL A 126 -9.40 -7.56 -7.05
N TRP A 127 -9.26 -8.88 -7.07
CA TRP A 127 -8.71 -9.61 -8.22
C TRP A 127 -9.53 -9.37 -9.49
N ARG A 128 -10.85 -9.34 -9.38
CA ARG A 128 -11.76 -9.05 -10.50
C ARG A 128 -11.54 -7.62 -11.01
N ASP A 129 -11.48 -6.65 -10.13
CA ASP A 129 -11.26 -5.25 -10.51
C ASP A 129 -9.92 -5.05 -11.22
N ILE A 130 -8.87 -5.70 -10.73
CA ILE A 130 -7.55 -5.68 -11.38
C ILE A 130 -7.62 -6.32 -12.77
N LEU A 131 -8.27 -7.49 -12.87
CA LEU A 131 -8.43 -8.19 -14.14
C LEU A 131 -9.23 -7.36 -15.16
N ASP A 132 -10.30 -6.72 -14.70
CA ASP A 132 -11.13 -5.87 -15.56
C ASP A 132 -10.36 -4.62 -16.01
N PHE A 133 -9.57 -4.01 -15.12
CA PHE A 133 -8.67 -2.91 -15.48
C PHE A 133 -7.65 -3.32 -16.55
N ILE A 134 -6.99 -4.47 -16.39
CA ILE A 134 -6.00 -4.98 -17.35
C ILE A 134 -6.63 -5.22 -18.73
N LYS A 135 -7.89 -5.68 -18.78
CA LYS A 135 -8.61 -5.89 -20.05
C LYS A 135 -8.98 -4.60 -20.79
N LEU A 136 -9.02 -3.47 -20.07
CA LEU A 136 -9.33 -2.16 -20.63
C LEU A 136 -8.08 -1.43 -21.16
N CYS A 137 -6.88 -1.90 -20.80
CA CYS A 137 -5.59 -1.37 -21.24
C CYS A 137 -5.15 -2.03 -22.56
#